data_a6589246dd905c917438d23572e019e4
#
_entry.id   a6589246dd905c917438d23572e019e4
#
_cell.length_a   1.000
_cell.length_b   1.000
_cell.length_c   1.000
_cell.angle_alpha   90.00
_cell.angle_beta   90.00
_cell.angle_gamma   90.00
#
_symmetry.space_group_name_H-M   'P 1'
#
loop_
_entity.id
_entity.type
_entity.pdbx_description
1 polymer ?
#
loop_
_entity_poly.entity_id
_entity_poly.type
_entity_poly.pdbx_seq_one_letter_code
_entity_poly.pdbx_strand_id
1 'polypeptide(L)'
;MRKIWFRSIASLVLCLMGLAGSRARAQEFPVQTKTLKNGMKVLVQSDHSIPNVALYIFYRNGSRNEHPGTTGLSHFFEHMMFNGAKKYGPGDLDKVMEANGGSNNAYTTRDTTVYQDWFPRLALPLIFDIEADRIANLRFDPQKIQSERGVVASERRLRTDNDNGGLLDEQLWATAFIAHPYQWPVVGWMSDIEHWTMEDLKHHFEMGYSPSNATMVVVGDVTPEEIFQLCGKYIEPITPHAPPPPVTTVEPEQLGERRLVVHKPAELPLLLMAYHGPKTNSPDFYALNILRTVLFQGQSSRMYKQLVDKEQIALEVSAFAEPAFDPTAEEIFVQPKQGVDPAVCEKVVYEELERAKSTAITDQELEKAKNIRLVEFYQQMRTISGRANTIGTYEVFFGDFNKLFDAAKNYAAVTKEDVQRAAKTYFGANNRTVATLIPENEQKAKQ
;
A
#
# COMPACT_ATOMS: atom_id res chain seq x y z
N MET A 1 -65.17 -24.24 23.24
CA MET A 1 -63.98 -23.36 23.29
C MET A 1 -62.63 -24.13 23.24
N ARG A 2 -62.53 -25.29 22.58
CA ARG A 2 -61.28 -26.10 22.54
C ARG A 2 -60.71 -26.34 21.11
N LYS A 3 -61.28 -25.71 20.05
CA LYS A 3 -60.85 -25.92 18.64
C LYS A 3 -60.14 -24.73 18.01
N ILE A 4 -59.99 -23.57 18.69
CA ILE A 4 -59.39 -22.36 18.12
C ILE A 4 -57.89 -22.25 18.48
N TRP A 5 -57.41 -22.91 19.55
CA TRP A 5 -56.01 -22.86 19.99
C TRP A 5 -55.03 -23.69 19.15
N PHE A 6 -55.48 -24.74 18.50
CA PHE A 6 -54.58 -25.59 17.68
C PHE A 6 -54.23 -25.04 16.31
N ARG A 7 -55.05 -24.11 15.76
CA ARG A 7 -54.74 -23.47 14.46
C ARG A 7 -53.73 -22.35 14.55
N SER A 8 -53.63 -21.68 15.66
CA SER A 8 -52.69 -20.57 15.88
C SER A 8 -51.25 -21.05 16.13
N ILE A 9 -51.06 -22.20 16.75
CA ILE A 9 -49.71 -22.76 17.03
C ILE A 9 -49.12 -23.37 15.74
N ALA A 10 -49.93 -23.98 14.87
CA ALA A 10 -49.43 -24.49 13.61
C ALA A 10 -48.97 -23.38 12.62
N SER A 11 -49.66 -22.25 12.63
CA SER A 11 -49.26 -21.08 11.81
C SER A 11 -47.99 -20.40 12.32
N LEU A 12 -47.74 -20.39 13.62
CA LEU A 12 -46.53 -19.79 14.20
C LEU A 12 -45.27 -20.68 13.96
N VAL A 13 -45.43 -22.00 13.96
CA VAL A 13 -44.35 -22.95 13.68
C VAL A 13 -43.99 -22.94 12.17
N LEU A 14 -44.94 -22.75 11.27
CA LEU A 14 -44.64 -22.60 9.82
C LEU A 14 -43.95 -21.27 9.50
N CYS A 15 -44.24 -20.19 10.22
CA CYS A 15 -43.51 -18.92 10.07
C CYS A 15 -42.08 -18.98 10.60
N LEU A 16 -41.84 -19.75 11.66
CA LEU A 16 -40.50 -19.95 12.21
C LEU A 16 -39.62 -20.91 11.38
N MET A 17 -40.20 -21.85 10.65
CA MET A 17 -39.44 -22.69 9.70
C MET A 17 -39.13 -21.97 8.38
N GLY A 18 -39.86 -20.92 8.01
CA GLY A 18 -39.60 -20.11 6.83
C GLY A 18 -38.41 -19.15 7.01
N LEU A 19 -37.99 -18.84 8.24
CA LEU A 19 -36.90 -17.94 8.57
C LEU A 19 -35.53 -18.64 8.71
N ALA A 20 -35.51 -19.99 8.74
CA ALA A 20 -34.27 -20.75 8.91
C ALA A 20 -33.52 -21.05 7.59
N GLY A 21 -33.97 -20.51 6.44
CA GLY A 21 -33.45 -20.88 5.12
C GLY A 21 -32.75 -19.80 4.31
N SER A 22 -32.76 -18.56 4.73
CA SER A 22 -31.95 -17.52 4.06
C SER A 22 -30.56 -17.50 4.69
N ARG A 23 -29.73 -18.51 4.40
CA ARG A 23 -28.28 -18.29 4.38
C ARG A 23 -28.08 -17.14 3.41
N ALA A 24 -27.70 -15.96 3.94
CA ALA A 24 -27.13 -14.93 3.12
C ALA A 24 -25.98 -15.59 2.36
N ARG A 25 -26.20 -15.93 1.09
CA ARG A 25 -25.11 -16.25 0.18
C ARG A 25 -24.25 -14.99 0.20
N ALA A 26 -23.05 -15.10 0.70
CA ALA A 26 -22.03 -14.11 0.43
C ALA A 26 -22.10 -13.88 -1.09
N GLN A 27 -22.28 -12.63 -1.48
CA GLN A 27 -22.38 -12.28 -2.89
C GLN A 27 -21.01 -12.63 -3.48
N GLU A 28 -20.93 -13.81 -4.13
CA GLU A 28 -19.72 -14.23 -4.84
C GLU A 28 -19.63 -13.32 -6.06
N PHE A 29 -18.64 -12.45 -6.07
CA PHE A 29 -18.23 -11.69 -7.24
C PHE A 29 -17.13 -12.49 -7.94
N PRO A 30 -17.43 -13.35 -8.89
CA PRO A 30 -16.44 -14.17 -9.55
C PRO A 30 -15.46 -13.27 -10.32
N VAL A 31 -14.18 -13.46 -10.08
CA VAL A 31 -13.11 -12.81 -10.85
C VAL A 31 -12.71 -13.74 -11.99
N GLN A 32 -12.84 -13.28 -13.22
CA GLN A 32 -12.36 -14.01 -14.39
C GLN A 32 -10.98 -13.50 -14.78
N THR A 33 -10.12 -14.42 -15.25
CA THR A 33 -8.72 -14.13 -15.55
C THR A 33 -8.34 -14.55 -16.94
N LYS A 34 -7.43 -13.78 -17.56
CA LYS A 34 -6.80 -14.13 -18.83
C LYS A 34 -5.37 -13.59 -18.84
N THR A 35 -4.41 -14.41 -19.25
CA THR A 35 -3.08 -13.94 -19.59
C THR A 35 -3.03 -13.68 -21.10
N LEU A 36 -2.68 -12.46 -21.49
CA LEU A 36 -2.54 -12.06 -22.89
C LEU A 36 -1.26 -12.64 -23.49
N LYS A 37 -1.16 -12.67 -24.81
CA LYS A 37 0.05 -13.20 -25.49
C LYS A 37 1.32 -12.41 -25.18
N ASN A 38 1.18 -11.11 -24.87
CA ASN A 38 2.30 -10.27 -24.46
C ASN A 38 2.66 -10.37 -22.96
N GLY A 39 2.01 -11.28 -22.22
CA GLY A 39 2.32 -11.58 -20.84
C GLY A 39 1.48 -10.83 -19.80
N MET A 40 0.74 -9.77 -20.15
CA MET A 40 -0.10 -9.06 -19.19
C MET A 40 -1.19 -9.99 -18.65
N LYS A 41 -1.30 -10.07 -17.31
CA LYS A 41 -2.41 -10.74 -16.65
C LYS A 41 -3.57 -9.77 -16.47
N VAL A 42 -4.78 -10.18 -16.87
CA VAL A 42 -6.01 -9.40 -16.80
C VAL A 42 -6.99 -10.09 -15.88
N LEU A 43 -7.50 -9.34 -14.89
CA LEU A 43 -8.49 -9.80 -13.90
C LEU A 43 -9.75 -8.95 -14.07
N VAL A 44 -10.90 -9.57 -14.19
CA VAL A 44 -12.18 -8.88 -14.42
C VAL A 44 -13.22 -9.33 -13.42
N GLN A 45 -13.84 -8.36 -12.75
CA GLN A 45 -14.99 -8.58 -11.88
C GLN A 45 -16.17 -7.71 -12.32
N SER A 46 -17.27 -8.35 -12.77
CA SER A 46 -18.49 -7.64 -13.17
C SER A 46 -19.25 -7.12 -11.96
N ASP A 47 -19.68 -5.86 -12.01
CA ASP A 47 -20.60 -5.24 -11.07
C ASP A 47 -21.49 -4.22 -11.79
N HIS A 48 -22.73 -4.61 -12.09
CA HIS A 48 -23.69 -3.79 -12.82
C HIS A 48 -24.55 -2.89 -11.92
N SER A 49 -24.16 -2.69 -10.67
CA SER A 49 -24.91 -1.86 -9.70
C SER A 49 -24.90 -0.37 -10.04
N ILE A 50 -23.82 0.10 -10.65
CA ILE A 50 -23.65 1.49 -11.16
C ILE A 50 -22.95 1.43 -12.52
N PRO A 51 -23.24 2.35 -13.47
CA PRO A 51 -22.66 2.36 -14.81
C PRO A 51 -21.25 2.93 -14.84
N ASN A 52 -20.38 2.49 -13.94
CA ASN A 52 -19.00 2.95 -13.78
C ASN A 52 -18.02 1.78 -13.80
N VAL A 53 -16.77 2.08 -14.13
CA VAL A 53 -15.67 1.14 -14.22
C VAL A 53 -14.47 1.69 -13.43
N ALA A 54 -13.79 0.82 -12.70
CA ALA A 54 -12.47 1.04 -12.15
C ALA A 54 -11.48 0.16 -12.91
N LEU A 55 -10.44 0.76 -13.48
CA LEU A 55 -9.35 0.09 -14.17
C LEU A 55 -8.06 0.42 -13.46
N TYR A 56 -7.35 -0.60 -12.97
CA TYR A 56 -6.08 -0.48 -12.27
C TYR A 56 -5.01 -1.26 -13.01
N ILE A 57 -3.84 -0.66 -13.21
CA ILE A 57 -2.68 -1.34 -13.79
C ILE A 57 -1.55 -1.31 -12.77
N PHE A 58 -1.20 -2.49 -12.29
CA PHE A 58 -0.10 -2.71 -11.35
C PHE A 58 1.14 -3.11 -12.13
N TYR A 59 2.18 -2.30 -12.12
CA TYR A 59 3.51 -2.67 -12.58
C TYR A 59 4.33 -3.16 -11.40
N ARG A 60 4.97 -4.32 -11.53
CA ARG A 60 5.92 -4.84 -10.52
C ARG A 60 7.27 -4.12 -10.67
N ASN A 61 7.21 -2.81 -10.55
CA ASN A 61 8.32 -1.89 -10.70
C ASN A 61 8.17 -0.76 -9.70
N GLY A 62 9.13 -0.61 -8.81
CA GLY A 62 9.18 0.40 -7.78
C GLY A 62 10.64 0.75 -7.47
N SER A 63 10.89 1.52 -6.41
CA SER A 63 12.24 1.97 -6.11
C SER A 63 13.24 0.84 -5.84
N ARG A 64 12.79 -0.35 -5.47
CA ARG A 64 13.64 -1.53 -5.32
C ARG A 64 14.35 -1.97 -6.62
N ASN A 65 13.79 -1.60 -7.78
CA ASN A 65 14.32 -1.96 -9.09
C ASN A 65 15.35 -0.94 -9.61
N GLU A 66 15.65 0.05 -8.79
CA GLU A 66 16.61 1.12 -9.07
C GLU A 66 17.97 0.79 -8.43
N HIS A 67 18.96 1.63 -8.71
CA HIS A 67 20.30 1.55 -8.12
C HIS A 67 20.89 2.97 -7.95
N PRO A 68 21.97 3.16 -7.17
CA PRO A 68 22.63 4.45 -7.08
C PRO A 68 22.94 5.05 -8.45
N GLY A 69 22.56 6.30 -8.66
CA GLY A 69 22.59 7.01 -9.94
C GLY A 69 21.25 7.04 -10.68
N THR A 70 20.30 6.13 -10.33
CA THR A 70 18.98 6.02 -10.99
C THR A 70 17.82 6.02 -9.99
N THR A 71 18.06 6.32 -8.72
CA THR A 71 17.00 6.35 -7.70
C THR A 71 15.95 7.40 -8.04
N GLY A 72 14.67 7.06 -7.83
CA GLY A 72 13.51 7.92 -8.11
C GLY A 72 12.94 7.78 -9.52
N LEU A 73 13.51 6.94 -10.39
CA LEU A 73 12.99 6.76 -11.74
C LEU A 73 11.59 6.15 -11.79
N SER A 74 11.25 5.24 -10.91
CA SER A 74 9.90 4.67 -10.86
C SER A 74 8.86 5.73 -10.55
N HIS A 75 9.14 6.61 -9.59
CA HIS A 75 8.29 7.75 -9.26
C HIS A 75 8.27 8.79 -10.39
N PHE A 76 9.40 9.05 -11.04
CA PHE A 76 9.45 9.93 -12.20
C PHE A 76 8.55 9.43 -13.33
N PHE A 77 8.51 8.12 -13.60
CA PHE A 77 7.62 7.56 -14.61
C PHE A 77 6.15 7.51 -14.19
N GLU A 78 5.85 7.49 -12.89
CA GLU A 78 4.50 7.78 -12.42
C GLU A 78 4.01 9.10 -13.01
N HIS A 79 4.81 10.18 -12.91
CA HIS A 79 4.51 11.48 -13.49
C HIS A 79 4.52 11.49 -15.02
N MET A 80 5.55 10.90 -15.63
CA MET A 80 5.73 10.93 -17.07
C MET A 80 4.61 10.26 -17.84
N MET A 81 3.95 9.24 -17.28
CA MET A 81 2.81 8.58 -17.91
C MET A 81 1.58 9.48 -18.06
N PHE A 82 1.54 10.65 -17.41
CA PHE A 82 0.53 11.71 -17.60
C PHE A 82 1.02 12.80 -18.57
N ASN A 83 2.29 12.80 -18.94
CA ASN A 83 2.93 13.84 -19.75
C ASN A 83 2.89 13.61 -21.26
N GLY A 84 2.06 12.66 -21.71
CA GLY A 84 1.71 12.47 -23.12
C GLY A 84 2.43 11.33 -23.80
N ALA A 85 1.73 10.79 -24.79
CA ALA A 85 2.14 9.71 -25.65
C ALA A 85 2.03 10.13 -27.13
N LYS A 86 2.11 9.19 -28.07
CA LYS A 86 2.08 9.48 -29.50
C LYS A 86 0.76 10.10 -29.96
N LYS A 87 -0.36 9.56 -29.48
CA LYS A 87 -1.73 9.95 -29.89
C LYS A 87 -2.31 11.03 -28.98
N TYR A 88 -2.11 10.87 -27.69
CA TYR A 88 -2.61 11.78 -26.65
C TYR A 88 -1.45 12.60 -26.12
N GLY A 89 -1.57 13.93 -26.22
CA GLY A 89 -0.54 14.87 -25.77
C GLY A 89 -0.54 15.11 -24.26
N PRO A 90 0.36 15.96 -23.77
CA PRO A 90 0.41 16.32 -22.35
C PRO A 90 -0.91 16.93 -21.86
N GLY A 91 -1.44 16.42 -20.76
CA GLY A 91 -2.71 16.84 -20.16
C GLY A 91 -3.96 16.41 -20.94
N ASP A 92 -3.83 15.67 -22.05
CA ASP A 92 -4.99 15.18 -22.79
C ASP A 92 -5.69 14.04 -22.05
N LEU A 93 -4.95 13.20 -21.29
CA LEU A 93 -5.54 12.17 -20.44
C LEU A 93 -6.51 12.81 -19.42
N ASP A 94 -6.06 13.82 -18.69
CA ASP A 94 -6.88 14.50 -17.67
C ASP A 94 -8.12 15.16 -18.30
N LYS A 95 -7.93 15.88 -19.42
CA LYS A 95 -9.04 16.50 -20.16
C LYS A 95 -10.07 15.47 -20.62
N VAL A 96 -9.60 14.33 -21.14
CA VAL A 96 -10.49 13.25 -21.59
C VAL A 96 -11.21 12.62 -20.41
N MET A 97 -10.52 12.37 -19.30
CA MET A 97 -11.13 11.84 -18.07
C MET A 97 -12.19 12.80 -17.54
N GLU A 98 -11.87 14.07 -17.36
CA GLU A 98 -12.79 15.11 -16.87
C GLU A 98 -14.00 15.27 -17.79
N ALA A 99 -13.77 15.38 -19.11
CA ALA A 99 -14.84 15.54 -20.11
C ALA A 99 -15.82 14.36 -20.14
N ASN A 100 -15.38 13.17 -19.71
CA ASN A 100 -16.21 11.96 -19.62
C ASN A 100 -16.67 11.68 -18.19
N GLY A 101 -16.44 12.57 -17.22
CA GLY A 101 -16.85 12.40 -15.83
C GLY A 101 -16.01 11.36 -15.07
N GLY A 102 -14.80 11.07 -15.55
CA GLY A 102 -13.84 10.18 -14.90
C GLY A 102 -12.82 10.93 -14.03
N SER A 103 -12.03 10.18 -13.32
CA SER A 103 -10.85 10.65 -12.59
C SER A 103 -9.75 9.59 -12.66
N ASN A 104 -8.51 10.04 -12.53
CA ASN A 104 -7.35 9.17 -12.49
C ASN A 104 -6.44 9.53 -11.31
N ASN A 105 -5.58 8.62 -10.96
CA ASN A 105 -4.48 8.83 -10.01
C ASN A 105 -3.41 7.77 -10.25
N ALA A 106 -2.26 7.93 -9.61
CA ALA A 106 -1.24 6.91 -9.55
C ALA A 106 -0.51 6.97 -8.20
N TYR A 107 0.24 5.94 -7.89
CA TYR A 107 1.18 5.94 -6.77
C TYR A 107 2.33 4.98 -7.04
N THR A 108 3.48 5.31 -6.47
CA THR A 108 4.68 4.47 -6.47
C THR A 108 5.05 4.08 -5.05
N THR A 109 5.36 2.81 -4.88
CA THR A 109 5.92 2.25 -3.65
C THR A 109 7.34 1.74 -3.89
N ARG A 110 7.93 1.12 -2.89
CA ARG A 110 9.20 0.42 -3.06
C ARG A 110 9.11 -0.74 -4.06
N ASP A 111 7.93 -1.35 -4.22
CA ASP A 111 7.74 -2.57 -5.01
C ASP A 111 6.93 -2.40 -6.29
N THR A 112 6.03 -1.42 -6.34
CA THR A 112 5.07 -1.28 -7.43
C THR A 112 4.82 0.17 -7.80
N THR A 113 4.51 0.40 -9.10
CA THR A 113 3.83 1.62 -9.57
C THR A 113 2.44 1.22 -10.05
N VAL A 114 1.41 1.93 -9.58
CA VAL A 114 0.01 1.58 -9.86
C VAL A 114 -0.72 2.78 -10.43
N TYR A 115 -1.32 2.61 -11.60
CA TYR A 115 -2.20 3.60 -12.24
C TYR A 115 -3.65 3.22 -11.99
N GLN A 116 -4.49 4.20 -11.73
CA GLN A 116 -5.86 4.04 -11.26
C GLN A 116 -6.77 4.94 -12.07
N ASP A 117 -7.67 4.36 -12.84
CA ASP A 117 -8.70 5.08 -13.57
C ASP A 117 -10.08 4.72 -13.02
N TRP A 118 -10.92 5.71 -12.83
CA TRP A 118 -12.31 5.57 -12.50
C TRP A 118 -13.15 6.39 -13.49
N PHE A 119 -14.10 5.78 -14.19
CA PHE A 119 -14.83 6.44 -15.28
C PHE A 119 -16.19 5.79 -15.56
N PRO A 120 -17.14 6.54 -16.16
CA PRO A 120 -18.40 5.97 -16.66
C PRO A 120 -18.16 4.96 -17.76
N ARG A 121 -18.95 3.86 -17.77
CA ARG A 121 -18.85 2.75 -18.74
C ARG A 121 -18.70 3.20 -20.20
N LEU A 122 -19.40 4.28 -20.58
CA LEU A 122 -19.36 4.79 -21.96
C LEU A 122 -17.95 5.20 -22.43
N ALA A 123 -17.07 5.57 -21.52
CA ALA A 123 -15.68 5.93 -21.82
C ALA A 123 -14.75 4.71 -21.99
N LEU A 124 -15.21 3.50 -21.70
CA LEU A 124 -14.37 2.29 -21.64
C LEU A 124 -13.47 2.08 -22.88
N PRO A 125 -13.96 2.13 -24.15
CA PRO A 125 -13.09 1.96 -25.31
C PRO A 125 -12.05 3.06 -25.46
N LEU A 126 -12.38 4.30 -25.06
CA LEU A 126 -11.48 5.45 -25.11
C LEU A 126 -10.35 5.33 -24.09
N ILE A 127 -10.67 4.89 -22.86
CA ILE A 127 -9.67 4.67 -21.82
C ILE A 127 -8.71 3.56 -22.24
N PHE A 128 -9.19 2.45 -22.79
CA PHE A 128 -8.32 1.40 -23.34
C PHE A 128 -7.38 1.89 -24.44
N ASP A 129 -7.84 2.81 -25.29
CA ASP A 129 -7.02 3.42 -26.34
C ASP A 129 -5.93 4.33 -25.76
N ILE A 130 -6.26 5.10 -24.71
CA ILE A 130 -5.31 5.96 -24.00
C ILE A 130 -4.27 5.12 -23.26
N GLU A 131 -4.72 4.10 -22.51
CA GLU A 131 -3.83 3.20 -21.79
C GLU A 131 -2.85 2.49 -22.73
N ALA A 132 -3.34 1.99 -23.86
CA ALA A 132 -2.51 1.36 -24.86
C ALA A 132 -1.47 2.32 -25.44
N ASP A 133 -1.84 3.58 -25.69
CA ASP A 133 -0.93 4.57 -26.26
C ASP A 133 0.17 4.95 -25.27
N ARG A 134 -0.16 5.19 -23.98
CA ARG A 134 0.86 5.53 -22.99
C ARG A 134 1.80 4.38 -22.65
N ILE A 135 1.31 3.12 -22.68
CA ILE A 135 2.17 1.94 -22.48
C ILE A 135 3.11 1.74 -23.68
N ALA A 136 2.59 1.86 -24.90
CA ALA A 136 3.35 1.52 -26.10
C ALA A 136 4.20 2.67 -26.65
N ASN A 137 3.79 3.92 -26.44
CA ASN A 137 4.27 5.06 -27.19
C ASN A 137 4.55 6.30 -26.33
N LEU A 138 4.93 6.13 -25.08
CA LEU A 138 5.29 7.23 -24.20
C LEU A 138 6.32 8.14 -24.88
N ARG A 139 6.13 9.46 -24.81
CA ARG A 139 7.05 10.41 -25.42
C ARG A 139 8.20 10.78 -24.48
N PHE A 140 9.40 10.64 -25.01
CA PHE A 140 10.63 11.09 -24.34
C PHE A 140 11.04 12.46 -24.88
N ASP A 141 10.17 13.48 -24.72
CA ASP A 141 10.45 14.85 -25.09
C ASP A 141 11.42 15.49 -24.08
N PRO A 142 12.62 15.96 -24.51
CA PRO A 142 13.62 16.50 -23.60
C PRO A 142 13.13 17.72 -22.79
N GLN A 143 12.27 18.56 -23.37
CA GLN A 143 11.76 19.74 -22.67
C GLN A 143 10.75 19.33 -21.58
N LYS A 144 9.89 18.35 -21.88
CA LYS A 144 8.95 17.80 -20.91
C LYS A 144 9.66 17.05 -19.79
N ILE A 145 10.65 16.22 -20.13
CA ILE A 145 11.49 15.53 -19.17
C ILE A 145 12.16 16.52 -18.22
N GLN A 146 12.75 17.59 -18.76
CA GLN A 146 13.41 18.61 -17.93
C GLN A 146 12.41 19.38 -17.05
N SER A 147 11.21 19.67 -17.56
CA SER A 147 10.14 20.29 -16.77
C SER A 147 9.70 19.38 -15.64
N GLU A 148 9.44 18.10 -15.93
CA GLU A 148 8.94 17.13 -14.96
C GLU A 148 10.00 16.78 -13.90
N ARG A 149 11.28 16.72 -14.28
CA ARG A 149 12.41 16.63 -13.35
C ARG A 149 12.36 17.77 -12.32
N GLY A 150 12.06 18.99 -12.75
CA GLY A 150 11.87 20.13 -11.88
C GLY A 150 10.68 19.97 -10.91
N VAL A 151 9.60 19.37 -11.36
CA VAL A 151 8.42 19.03 -10.53
C VAL A 151 8.80 18.03 -9.46
N VAL A 152 9.41 16.89 -9.83
CA VAL A 152 9.84 15.85 -8.89
C VAL A 152 10.88 16.39 -7.88
N ALA A 153 11.84 17.19 -8.34
CA ALA A 153 12.80 17.85 -7.46
C ALA A 153 12.12 18.80 -6.46
N SER A 154 11.07 19.50 -6.89
CA SER A 154 10.28 20.38 -6.02
C SER A 154 9.45 19.59 -5.02
N GLU A 155 8.85 18.49 -5.45
CA GLU A 155 8.12 17.58 -4.59
C GLU A 155 9.02 16.96 -3.52
N ARG A 156 10.23 16.50 -3.91
CA ARG A 156 11.22 16.00 -2.95
C ARG A 156 11.54 17.05 -1.89
N ARG A 157 11.80 18.30 -2.31
CA ARG A 157 12.03 19.38 -1.34
C ARG A 157 10.85 19.59 -0.41
N LEU A 158 9.62 19.54 -0.93
CA LEU A 158 8.42 19.76 -0.13
C LEU A 158 8.15 18.61 0.86
N ARG A 159 8.24 17.37 0.38
CA ARG A 159 7.82 16.19 1.15
C ARG A 159 8.93 15.51 1.95
N THR A 160 10.20 15.83 1.65
CA THR A 160 11.36 15.22 2.31
C THR A 160 12.28 16.28 2.90
N ASP A 161 12.90 17.14 2.07
CA ASP A 161 13.96 18.01 2.55
C ASP A 161 13.45 19.09 3.54
N ASN A 162 12.23 19.60 3.32
CA ASN A 162 11.58 20.64 4.14
C ASN A 162 10.52 20.06 5.09
N ASP A 163 10.16 18.80 4.97
CA ASP A 163 9.27 18.10 5.89
C ASP A 163 10.07 17.27 6.90
N ASN A 164 9.82 17.49 8.18
CA ASN A 164 10.57 16.82 9.23
C ASN A 164 10.24 15.33 9.35
N GLY A 165 8.98 14.96 9.06
CA GLY A 165 8.53 13.57 9.06
C GLY A 165 9.14 12.79 7.90
N GLY A 166 9.04 13.33 6.68
CA GLY A 166 9.58 12.71 5.47
C GLY A 166 11.10 12.57 5.51
N LEU A 167 11.81 13.59 6.04
CA LEU A 167 13.26 13.49 6.23
C LEU A 167 13.63 12.38 7.23
N LEU A 168 12.91 12.30 8.34
CA LEU A 168 13.21 11.31 9.36
C LEU A 168 12.90 9.89 8.88
N ASP A 169 11.82 9.72 8.10
CA ASP A 169 11.47 8.45 7.44
C ASP A 169 12.57 8.00 6.46
N GLU A 170 13.01 8.89 5.57
CA GLU A 170 14.12 8.60 4.64
C GLU A 170 15.38 8.13 5.40
N GLN A 171 15.75 8.84 6.45
CA GLN A 171 16.91 8.49 7.25
C GLN A 171 16.72 7.17 8.02
N LEU A 172 15.51 6.89 8.48
CA LEU A 172 15.17 5.64 9.15
C LEU A 172 15.38 4.46 8.20
N TRP A 173 14.80 4.50 6.99
CA TRP A 173 14.93 3.44 6.00
C TRP A 173 16.37 3.25 5.53
N ALA A 174 17.10 4.35 5.25
CA ALA A 174 18.50 4.30 4.88
C ALA A 174 19.42 3.72 5.99
N THR A 175 18.97 3.78 7.25
CA THR A 175 19.70 3.20 8.40
C THR A 175 19.25 1.76 8.66
N ALA A 176 17.95 1.46 8.50
CA ALA A 176 17.40 0.14 8.73
C ALA A 176 17.89 -0.89 7.71
N PHE A 177 18.04 -0.50 6.46
CA PHE A 177 18.53 -1.36 5.38
C PHE A 177 19.92 -0.93 4.94
N ILE A 178 20.87 -1.87 4.91
CA ILE A 178 22.28 -1.59 4.53
C ILE A 178 22.69 -2.27 3.23
N ALA A 179 21.91 -3.24 2.78
CA ALA A 179 22.19 -4.03 1.58
C ALA A 179 20.99 -4.07 0.62
N HIS A 180 19.78 -4.28 1.14
CA HIS A 180 18.60 -4.41 0.32
C HIS A 180 18.19 -3.05 -0.30
N PRO A 181 17.70 -3.01 -1.55
CA PRO A 181 17.27 -1.77 -2.23
C PRO A 181 16.15 -0.98 -1.53
N TYR A 182 15.52 -1.49 -0.50
CA TYR A 182 14.57 -0.73 0.32
C TYR A 182 15.20 0.45 1.06
N GLN A 183 16.54 0.56 1.08
CA GLN A 183 17.27 1.63 1.76
C GLN A 183 17.11 3.02 1.15
N TRP A 184 16.76 3.14 -0.14
CA TRP A 184 16.60 4.47 -0.76
C TRP A 184 15.15 4.91 -0.88
N PRO A 185 14.94 6.24 -0.90
CA PRO A 185 13.61 6.80 -0.95
C PRO A 185 12.94 6.55 -2.30
N VAL A 186 11.61 6.40 -2.29
CA VAL A 186 10.81 6.24 -3.52
C VAL A 186 10.95 7.43 -4.46
N VAL A 187 11.01 8.66 -3.91
CA VAL A 187 11.21 9.89 -4.69
C VAL A 187 12.62 10.01 -5.30
N GLY A 188 13.57 9.21 -4.81
CA GLY A 188 14.97 9.23 -5.21
C GLY A 188 15.82 10.29 -4.50
N TRP A 189 17.15 10.13 -4.57
CA TRP A 189 18.10 11.13 -4.09
C TRP A 189 18.15 12.33 -5.02
N MET A 190 18.28 13.55 -4.48
CA MET A 190 18.35 14.78 -5.28
C MET A 190 19.46 14.72 -6.32
N SER A 191 20.64 14.22 -5.96
CA SER A 191 21.76 14.05 -6.89
C SER A 191 21.41 13.17 -8.09
N ASP A 192 20.66 12.12 -7.90
CA ASP A 192 20.26 11.23 -8.98
C ASP A 192 19.20 11.89 -9.86
N ILE A 193 18.18 12.52 -9.23
CA ILE A 193 17.14 13.29 -9.93
C ILE A 193 17.76 14.32 -10.89
N GLU A 194 18.81 15.01 -10.45
CA GLU A 194 19.47 16.05 -11.25
C GLU A 194 20.30 15.47 -12.42
N HIS A 195 20.71 14.20 -12.36
CA HIS A 195 21.69 13.63 -13.28
C HIS A 195 21.19 12.48 -14.16
N TRP A 196 19.93 12.03 -14.03
CA TRP A 196 19.38 10.97 -14.94
C TRP A 196 19.63 11.29 -16.40
N THR A 197 20.16 10.33 -17.14
CA THR A 197 20.37 10.45 -18.58
C THR A 197 19.15 9.97 -19.36
N MET A 198 19.10 10.32 -20.65
CA MET A 198 18.06 9.80 -21.54
C MET A 198 18.14 8.26 -21.68
N GLU A 199 19.31 7.69 -21.57
CA GLU A 199 19.53 6.24 -21.60
C GLU A 199 18.92 5.57 -20.36
N ASP A 200 19.19 6.11 -19.17
CA ASP A 200 18.61 5.61 -17.92
C ASP A 200 17.08 5.62 -17.98
N LEU A 201 16.51 6.73 -18.45
CA LEU A 201 15.05 6.88 -18.59
C LEU A 201 14.46 5.82 -19.51
N LYS A 202 15.02 5.65 -20.71
CA LYS A 202 14.51 4.66 -21.67
C LYS A 202 14.65 3.25 -21.14
N HIS A 203 15.80 2.92 -20.58
CA HIS A 203 16.06 1.60 -20.01
C HIS A 203 15.08 1.27 -18.90
N HIS A 204 14.88 2.20 -17.95
CA HIS A 204 13.95 2.00 -16.83
C HIS A 204 12.50 1.83 -17.30
N PHE A 205 12.07 2.64 -18.28
CA PHE A 205 10.73 2.53 -18.86
C PHE A 205 10.51 1.17 -19.54
N GLU A 206 11.41 0.78 -20.42
CA GLU A 206 11.32 -0.50 -21.16
C GLU A 206 11.26 -1.70 -20.21
N MET A 207 12.09 -1.68 -19.17
CA MET A 207 12.15 -2.73 -18.16
C MET A 207 10.90 -2.75 -17.28
N GLY A 208 10.51 -1.60 -16.75
CA GLY A 208 9.50 -1.50 -15.68
C GLY A 208 8.06 -1.50 -16.19
N TYR A 209 7.80 -0.81 -17.32
CA TYR A 209 6.45 -0.51 -17.78
C TYR A 209 6.00 -1.37 -18.98
N SER A 210 6.50 -2.58 -19.04
CA SER A 210 6.14 -3.57 -20.05
C SER A 210 4.86 -4.33 -19.69
N PRO A 211 4.03 -4.72 -20.69
CA PRO A 211 2.90 -5.63 -20.47
C PRO A 211 3.26 -6.91 -19.72
N SER A 212 4.45 -7.49 -19.99
CA SER A 212 4.93 -8.71 -19.32
C SER A 212 5.17 -8.56 -17.82
N ASN A 213 5.30 -7.31 -17.33
CA ASN A 213 5.52 -6.95 -15.93
C ASN A 213 4.25 -6.38 -15.27
N ALA A 214 3.11 -6.38 -15.98
CA ALA A 214 1.89 -5.72 -15.56
C ALA A 214 0.73 -6.68 -15.24
N THR A 215 -0.07 -6.28 -14.27
CA THR A 215 -1.38 -6.88 -13.97
C THR A 215 -2.45 -5.82 -14.10
N MET A 216 -3.43 -6.04 -14.99
CA MET A 216 -4.59 -5.17 -15.16
C MET A 216 -5.77 -5.74 -14.39
N VAL A 217 -6.46 -4.90 -13.63
CA VAL A 217 -7.68 -5.27 -12.89
C VAL A 217 -8.80 -4.34 -13.31
N VAL A 218 -9.91 -4.91 -13.77
CA VAL A 218 -11.08 -4.16 -14.19
C VAL A 218 -12.29 -4.61 -13.37
N VAL A 219 -12.90 -3.67 -12.66
CA VAL A 219 -14.09 -3.92 -11.82
C VAL A 219 -15.17 -2.89 -12.16
N GLY A 220 -16.40 -3.36 -12.40
CA GLY A 220 -17.52 -2.45 -12.64
C GLY A 220 -18.52 -2.98 -13.66
N ASP A 221 -19.23 -2.05 -14.30
CA ASP A 221 -20.28 -2.37 -15.29
C ASP A 221 -19.67 -2.83 -16.62
N VAL A 222 -19.10 -4.03 -16.60
CA VAL A 222 -18.41 -4.66 -17.73
C VAL A 222 -18.69 -6.16 -17.75
N THR A 223 -18.49 -6.80 -18.90
CA THR A 223 -18.40 -8.26 -18.99
C THR A 223 -16.95 -8.68 -19.25
N PRO A 224 -16.53 -9.86 -18.80
CA PRO A 224 -15.19 -10.38 -19.06
C PRO A 224 -14.89 -10.50 -20.57
N GLU A 225 -15.86 -10.91 -21.35
CA GLU A 225 -15.76 -11.05 -22.81
C GLU A 225 -15.46 -9.71 -23.47
N GLU A 226 -16.17 -8.64 -23.08
CA GLU A 226 -15.95 -7.29 -23.58
C GLU A 226 -14.54 -6.80 -23.24
N ILE A 227 -14.11 -6.95 -21.99
CA ILE A 227 -12.75 -6.55 -21.56
C ILE A 227 -11.69 -7.35 -22.32
N PHE A 228 -11.85 -8.67 -22.44
CA PHE A 228 -10.86 -9.48 -23.18
C PHE A 228 -10.81 -9.15 -24.67
N GLN A 229 -11.93 -8.70 -25.29
CA GLN A 229 -11.93 -8.20 -26.65
C GLN A 229 -11.20 -6.87 -26.77
N LEU A 230 -11.42 -5.93 -25.83
CA LEU A 230 -10.70 -4.65 -25.78
C LEU A 230 -9.20 -4.87 -25.54
N CYS A 231 -8.84 -5.76 -24.62
CA CYS A 231 -7.45 -6.16 -24.42
C CYS A 231 -6.82 -6.73 -25.69
N GLY A 232 -7.53 -7.61 -26.42
CA GLY A 232 -7.09 -8.18 -27.69
C GLY A 232 -6.86 -7.13 -28.77
N LYS A 233 -7.68 -6.07 -28.78
CA LYS A 233 -7.58 -4.97 -29.75
C LYS A 233 -6.47 -3.97 -29.42
N TYR A 234 -6.39 -3.55 -28.16
CA TYR A 234 -5.57 -2.40 -27.76
C TYR A 234 -4.26 -2.79 -27.06
N ILE A 235 -4.30 -3.79 -26.18
CA ILE A 235 -3.19 -4.12 -25.27
C ILE A 235 -2.32 -5.26 -25.83
N GLU A 236 -2.93 -6.37 -26.29
CA GLU A 236 -2.19 -7.55 -26.76
C GLU A 236 -1.21 -7.27 -27.92
N PRO A 237 -1.46 -6.29 -28.83
CA PRO A 237 -0.50 -5.92 -29.88
C PRO A 237 0.77 -5.22 -29.37
N ILE A 238 0.80 -4.73 -28.12
CA ILE A 238 1.97 -4.03 -27.56
C ILE A 238 3.10 -5.04 -27.37
N THR A 239 4.27 -4.72 -27.93
CA THR A 239 5.46 -5.56 -27.82
C THR A 239 5.95 -5.58 -26.38
N PRO A 240 6.10 -6.76 -25.75
CA PRO A 240 6.63 -6.84 -24.41
C PRO A 240 8.15 -6.72 -24.39
N HIS A 241 8.69 -6.13 -23.34
CA HIS A 241 10.10 -6.15 -22.98
C HIS A 241 10.35 -7.14 -21.84
N ALA A 242 11.61 -7.46 -21.58
CA ALA A 242 11.97 -8.28 -20.42
C ALA A 242 11.61 -7.56 -19.11
N PRO A 243 11.04 -8.26 -18.13
CA PRO A 243 10.75 -7.66 -16.83
C PRO A 243 12.05 -7.29 -16.08
N PRO A 244 11.96 -6.47 -15.03
CA PRO A 244 13.11 -6.14 -14.21
C PRO A 244 13.84 -7.38 -13.72
N PRO A 245 15.18 -7.35 -13.66
CA PRO A 245 15.94 -8.42 -13.04
C PRO A 245 15.46 -8.67 -11.60
N PRO A 246 15.46 -9.91 -11.14
CA PRO A 246 15.09 -10.19 -9.75
C PRO A 246 16.08 -9.54 -8.80
N VAL A 247 15.58 -8.92 -7.73
CA VAL A 247 16.40 -8.45 -6.62
C VAL A 247 16.90 -9.69 -5.87
N THR A 248 18.19 -9.95 -5.92
CA THR A 248 18.84 -11.13 -5.29
C THR A 248 19.53 -10.78 -3.97
N THR A 249 19.74 -9.49 -3.71
CA THR A 249 20.33 -9.02 -2.46
C THR A 249 19.35 -9.21 -1.33
N VAL A 250 19.77 -9.94 -0.31
CA VAL A 250 19.01 -10.15 0.93
C VAL A 250 19.59 -9.24 2.00
N GLU A 251 18.73 -8.54 2.75
CA GLU A 251 19.18 -7.77 3.90
C GLU A 251 19.79 -8.72 4.95
N PRO A 252 21.03 -8.48 5.39
CA PRO A 252 21.64 -9.30 6.41
C PRO A 252 20.92 -9.15 7.76
N GLU A 253 21.00 -10.19 8.60
CA GLU A 253 20.45 -10.16 9.94
C GLU A 253 21.06 -8.97 10.73
N GLN A 254 20.17 -8.19 11.35
CA GLN A 254 20.60 -7.11 12.21
C GLN A 254 21.01 -7.63 13.58
N LEU A 255 22.29 -7.49 13.95
CA LEU A 255 22.87 -8.04 15.17
C LEU A 255 22.89 -7.07 16.36
N GLY A 256 22.37 -5.86 16.17
CA GLY A 256 22.32 -4.83 17.21
C GLY A 256 21.42 -3.67 16.81
N GLU A 257 20.94 -2.91 17.80
CA GLU A 257 20.18 -1.70 17.55
C GLU A 257 20.97 -0.71 16.69
N ARG A 258 20.30 -0.12 15.70
CA ARG A 258 20.80 1.01 14.92
C ARG A 258 20.11 2.27 15.39
N ARG A 259 20.82 3.40 15.43
CA ARG A 259 20.25 4.65 15.94
C ARG A 259 20.79 5.85 15.18
N LEU A 260 19.91 6.81 14.91
CA LEU A 260 20.27 8.11 14.39
C LEU A 260 19.50 9.23 15.11
N VAL A 261 20.11 10.40 15.17
CA VAL A 261 19.50 11.62 15.73
C VAL A 261 19.67 12.73 14.71
N VAL A 262 18.56 13.35 14.35
CA VAL A 262 18.51 14.52 13.45
C VAL A 262 18.27 15.76 14.29
N HIS A 263 19.12 16.76 14.12
CA HIS A 263 18.94 18.08 14.70
C HIS A 263 18.48 19.04 13.61
N LYS A 264 17.31 19.63 13.77
CA LYS A 264 16.70 20.52 12.75
C LYS A 264 15.69 21.47 13.40
N PRO A 265 15.48 22.67 12.83
CA PRO A 265 14.39 23.54 13.27
C PRO A 265 13.05 22.80 13.20
N ALA A 266 12.37 22.70 14.32
CA ALA A 266 11.07 22.04 14.45
C ALA A 266 10.32 22.58 15.69
N GLU A 267 8.98 22.54 15.66
CA GLU A 267 8.16 22.88 16.81
C GLU A 267 8.10 21.72 17.81
N LEU A 268 8.06 20.50 17.30
CA LEU A 268 7.88 19.28 18.07
C LEU A 268 8.98 18.25 17.72
N PRO A 269 9.42 17.45 18.69
CA PRO A 269 10.27 16.30 18.41
C PRO A 269 9.48 15.21 17.68
N LEU A 270 10.19 14.32 16.96
CA LEU A 270 9.67 13.14 16.33
C LEU A 270 10.43 11.89 16.77
N LEU A 271 9.75 10.78 16.84
CA LEU A 271 10.34 9.47 17.08
C LEU A 271 9.77 8.47 16.08
N LEU A 272 10.63 7.90 15.27
CA LEU A 272 10.34 6.80 14.37
C LEU A 272 11.15 5.56 14.79
N MET A 273 10.53 4.41 14.71
CA MET A 273 11.21 3.14 14.92
C MET A 273 10.85 2.18 13.78
N ALA A 274 11.82 1.42 13.31
CA ALA A 274 11.62 0.34 12.35
C ALA A 274 12.10 -0.98 12.94
N TYR A 275 11.33 -2.03 12.74
CA TYR A 275 11.72 -3.40 13.02
C TYR A 275 11.63 -4.20 11.72
N HIS A 276 12.65 -4.96 11.36
CA HIS A 276 12.55 -5.84 10.19
C HIS A 276 11.43 -6.84 10.41
N GLY A 277 10.44 -6.78 9.52
CA GLY A 277 9.27 -7.64 9.47
C GLY A 277 9.31 -8.59 8.26
N PRO A 278 8.33 -9.47 8.12
CA PRO A 278 8.27 -10.40 7.01
C PRO A 278 7.72 -9.73 5.75
N LYS A 279 7.91 -10.39 4.61
CA LYS A 279 7.17 -10.03 3.37
C LYS A 279 5.67 -10.27 3.52
N THR A 280 4.86 -9.63 2.67
CA THR A 280 3.39 -9.70 2.73
C THR A 280 2.84 -11.12 2.64
N ASN A 281 3.37 -11.96 1.76
CA ASN A 281 2.95 -13.36 1.64
C ASN A 281 3.63 -14.27 2.69
N SER A 282 3.65 -13.83 3.94
CA SER A 282 4.18 -14.60 5.08
C SER A 282 3.04 -15.23 5.88
N PRO A 283 3.25 -16.40 6.51
CA PRO A 283 2.31 -16.96 7.48
C PRO A 283 2.00 -16.02 8.65
N ASP A 284 2.93 -15.13 9.00
CA ASP A 284 2.80 -14.21 10.12
C ASP A 284 2.04 -12.91 9.80
N PHE A 285 1.72 -12.68 8.52
CA PHE A 285 1.03 -11.47 8.07
C PHE A 285 -0.22 -11.15 8.89
N TYR A 286 -1.11 -12.11 9.07
CA TYR A 286 -2.36 -11.89 9.80
C TYR A 286 -2.14 -11.68 11.30
N ALA A 287 -1.20 -12.40 11.90
CA ALA A 287 -0.86 -12.26 13.32
C ALA A 287 -0.23 -10.88 13.62
N LEU A 288 0.65 -10.40 12.74
CA LEU A 288 1.24 -9.05 12.85
C LEU A 288 0.21 -7.94 12.66
N ASN A 289 -0.73 -8.10 11.72
CA ASN A 289 -1.82 -7.15 11.57
C ASN A 289 -2.71 -7.06 12.83
N ILE A 290 -3.02 -8.19 13.45
CA ILE A 290 -3.76 -8.22 14.73
C ILE A 290 -2.93 -7.57 15.83
N LEU A 291 -1.65 -7.90 15.96
CA LEU A 291 -0.76 -7.29 16.96
C LEU A 291 -0.69 -5.76 16.79
N ARG A 292 -0.49 -5.28 15.57
CA ARG A 292 -0.45 -3.85 15.24
C ARG A 292 -1.77 -3.16 15.60
N THR A 293 -2.91 -3.82 15.34
CA THR A 293 -4.23 -3.31 15.72
C THR A 293 -4.39 -3.17 17.22
N VAL A 294 -3.97 -4.18 17.99
CA VAL A 294 -4.06 -4.15 19.46
C VAL A 294 -3.19 -3.06 20.04
N LEU A 295 -1.97 -2.93 19.53
CA LEU A 295 -0.98 -2.01 20.09
C LEU A 295 -1.19 -0.56 19.68
N PHE A 296 -1.57 -0.29 18.41
CA PHE A 296 -1.44 1.06 17.84
C PHE A 296 -2.73 1.61 17.24
N GLN A 297 -3.74 0.79 16.92
CA GLN A 297 -4.86 1.28 16.14
C GLN A 297 -5.98 1.88 16.97
N GLY A 298 -6.17 3.20 16.79
CA GLY A 298 -7.22 4.00 17.41
C GLY A 298 -7.01 4.26 18.90
N GLN A 299 -7.87 5.09 19.46
CA GLN A 299 -7.75 5.59 20.85
C GLN A 299 -7.87 4.49 21.92
N SER A 300 -8.44 3.34 21.58
CA SER A 300 -8.57 2.21 22.48
C SER A 300 -7.39 1.23 22.43
N SER A 301 -6.35 1.52 21.64
CA SER A 301 -5.12 0.73 21.55
C SER A 301 -4.26 0.89 22.83
N ARG A 302 -3.36 -0.06 23.05
CA ARG A 302 -2.51 -0.03 24.25
C ARG A 302 -1.58 1.17 24.28
N MET A 303 -0.93 1.46 23.16
CA MET A 303 0.02 2.58 23.04
C MET A 303 -0.66 3.93 23.20
N TYR A 304 -1.84 4.13 22.56
CA TYR A 304 -2.57 5.37 22.70
C TYR A 304 -2.96 5.61 24.16
N LYS A 305 -3.57 4.61 24.81
CA LYS A 305 -3.94 4.71 26.24
C LYS A 305 -2.75 4.99 27.14
N GLN A 306 -1.60 4.43 26.86
CA GLN A 306 -0.42 4.62 27.70
C GLN A 306 0.24 5.98 27.44
N LEU A 307 0.57 6.29 26.17
CA LEU A 307 1.34 7.50 25.80
C LEU A 307 0.49 8.77 25.81
N VAL A 308 -0.78 8.68 25.34
CA VAL A 308 -1.61 9.86 25.13
C VAL A 308 -2.55 10.11 26.32
N ASP A 309 -3.29 9.09 26.78
CA ASP A 309 -4.29 9.25 27.82
C ASP A 309 -3.66 9.29 29.22
N LYS A 310 -2.81 8.31 29.58
CA LYS A 310 -2.32 8.12 30.93
C LYS A 310 -1.07 8.95 31.22
N GLU A 311 0.01 8.73 30.48
CA GLU A 311 1.27 9.44 30.70
C GLU A 311 1.24 10.87 30.13
N GLN A 312 0.39 11.12 29.16
CA GLN A 312 0.18 12.41 28.49
C GLN A 312 1.47 13.02 27.91
N ILE A 313 2.37 12.16 27.44
CA ILE A 313 3.69 12.54 26.90
C ILE A 313 3.75 12.59 25.37
N ALA A 314 2.74 12.05 24.67
CA ALA A 314 2.62 12.11 23.22
C ALA A 314 1.29 12.75 22.79
N LEU A 315 1.28 13.27 21.56
CA LEU A 315 0.08 13.75 20.86
C LEU A 315 -0.53 12.61 20.02
N GLU A 316 0.31 11.79 19.42
CA GLU A 316 -0.08 10.72 18.52
C GLU A 316 0.90 9.55 18.63
N VAL A 317 0.36 8.36 18.38
CA VAL A 317 1.12 7.13 18.17
C VAL A 317 0.41 6.28 17.14
N SER A 318 1.15 5.76 16.17
CA SER A 318 0.64 4.88 15.13
C SER A 318 1.71 3.86 14.70
N ALA A 319 1.28 2.84 13.96
CA ALA A 319 2.21 1.91 13.31
C ALA A 319 1.63 1.42 11.99
N PHE A 320 2.51 1.15 11.04
CA PHE A 320 2.14 0.65 9.72
C PHE A 320 3.23 -0.25 9.14
N ALA A 321 2.88 -1.01 8.10
CA ALA A 321 3.81 -1.71 7.24
C ALA A 321 3.22 -1.72 5.83
N GLU A 322 4.05 -1.43 4.84
CA GLU A 322 3.66 -1.50 3.44
C GLU A 322 3.60 -2.94 2.95
N PRO A 323 2.70 -3.26 1.97
CA PRO A 323 2.80 -4.50 1.23
C PRO A 323 4.16 -4.60 0.55
N ALA A 324 4.83 -5.75 0.68
CA ALA A 324 6.21 -5.92 0.22
C ALA A 324 6.48 -7.31 -0.35
N PHE A 325 7.33 -7.38 -1.38
CA PHE A 325 7.80 -8.65 -1.98
C PHE A 325 8.86 -9.34 -1.14
N ASP A 326 9.67 -8.56 -0.44
CA ASP A 326 10.74 -9.03 0.43
C ASP A 326 10.49 -8.64 1.89
N PRO A 327 11.25 -9.16 2.86
CA PRO A 327 11.21 -8.71 4.23
C PRO A 327 11.34 -7.18 4.32
N THR A 328 10.38 -6.55 4.98
CA THR A 328 10.20 -5.09 5.03
C THR A 328 10.31 -4.58 6.47
N ALA A 329 9.90 -3.33 6.71
CA ALA A 329 9.88 -2.76 8.05
C ALA A 329 8.45 -2.70 8.63
N GLU A 330 8.32 -3.02 9.91
CA GLU A 330 7.21 -2.64 10.77
C GLU A 330 7.59 -1.29 11.40
N GLU A 331 6.92 -0.23 11.00
CA GLU A 331 7.22 1.12 11.44
C GLU A 331 6.32 1.56 12.57
N ILE A 332 6.90 2.26 13.54
CA ILE A 332 6.20 2.88 14.67
C ILE A 332 6.50 4.38 14.64
N PHE A 333 5.46 5.19 14.61
CA PHE A 333 5.53 6.64 14.70
C PHE A 333 5.03 7.11 16.06
N VAL A 334 5.75 8.00 16.70
CA VAL A 334 5.32 8.70 17.90
C VAL A 334 5.60 10.21 17.75
N GLN A 335 4.60 11.02 18.03
CA GLN A 335 4.73 12.47 18.14
C GLN A 335 4.79 12.88 19.62
N PRO A 336 5.97 13.04 20.24
CA PRO A 336 6.06 13.52 21.61
C PRO A 336 5.50 14.95 21.73
N LYS A 337 5.00 15.32 22.90
CA LYS A 337 4.60 16.69 23.18
C LYS A 337 5.80 17.63 23.26
N GLN A 338 5.56 18.92 23.09
CA GLN A 338 6.58 19.94 23.24
C GLN A 338 7.29 19.83 24.60
N GLY A 339 8.60 19.82 24.59
CA GLY A 339 9.43 19.72 25.78
C GLY A 339 9.56 18.31 26.38
N VAL A 340 8.92 17.30 25.78
CA VAL A 340 9.10 15.90 26.15
C VAL A 340 10.29 15.33 25.36
N ASP A 341 11.25 14.73 26.08
CA ASP A 341 12.33 13.98 25.45
C ASP A 341 11.76 12.73 24.76
N PRO A 342 12.00 12.52 23.45
CA PRO A 342 11.59 11.31 22.75
C PRO A 342 11.98 10.01 23.45
N ALA A 343 13.10 9.97 24.17
CA ALA A 343 13.55 8.80 24.92
C ALA A 343 12.54 8.36 26.00
N VAL A 344 11.72 9.28 26.52
CA VAL A 344 10.67 8.95 27.48
C VAL A 344 9.54 8.17 26.80
N CYS A 345 9.12 8.61 25.60
CA CYS A 345 8.14 7.89 24.79
C CYS A 345 8.68 6.54 24.32
N GLU A 346 9.93 6.51 23.88
CA GLU A 346 10.64 5.30 23.46
C GLU A 346 10.61 4.21 24.54
N LYS A 347 10.89 4.57 25.77
CA LYS A 347 10.85 3.65 26.93
C LYS A 347 9.47 3.02 27.08
N VAL A 348 8.41 3.83 26.98
CA VAL A 348 7.01 3.32 27.09
C VAL A 348 6.70 2.36 25.95
N VAL A 349 7.14 2.67 24.71
CA VAL A 349 6.97 1.77 23.57
C VAL A 349 7.65 0.42 23.85
N TYR A 350 8.88 0.45 24.35
CA TYR A 350 9.61 -0.79 24.68
C TYR A 350 8.90 -1.62 25.76
N GLU A 351 8.43 -0.97 26.82
CA GLU A 351 7.72 -1.66 27.90
C GLU A 351 6.45 -2.35 27.39
N GLU A 352 5.69 -1.73 26.50
CA GLU A 352 4.47 -2.34 25.90
C GLU A 352 4.82 -3.47 24.92
N LEU A 353 5.88 -3.33 24.12
CA LEU A 353 6.35 -4.39 23.24
C LEU A 353 6.85 -5.61 24.06
N GLU A 354 7.60 -5.38 25.15
CA GLU A 354 8.03 -6.46 26.05
C GLU A 354 6.83 -7.12 26.74
N ARG A 355 5.79 -6.34 27.10
CA ARG A 355 4.56 -6.89 27.63
C ARG A 355 3.84 -7.78 26.61
N ALA A 356 3.78 -7.37 25.33
CA ALA A 356 3.20 -8.17 24.27
C ALA A 356 3.96 -9.48 24.02
N LYS A 357 5.28 -9.50 24.27
CA LYS A 357 6.12 -10.71 24.18
C LYS A 357 5.96 -11.63 25.39
N SER A 358 5.81 -11.07 26.59
CA SER A 358 5.77 -11.83 27.85
C SER A 358 4.36 -12.27 28.24
N THR A 359 3.35 -11.45 27.96
CA THR A 359 1.97 -11.67 28.36
C THR A 359 1.07 -11.68 27.13
N ALA A 360 0.33 -12.75 26.91
CA ALA A 360 -0.63 -12.84 25.83
C ALA A 360 -1.69 -11.73 25.92
N ILE A 361 -2.16 -11.29 24.76
CA ILE A 361 -3.30 -10.36 24.69
C ILE A 361 -4.56 -11.02 25.28
N THR A 362 -5.50 -10.21 25.75
CA THR A 362 -6.78 -10.71 26.27
C THR A 362 -7.70 -11.17 25.13
N ASP A 363 -8.69 -12.01 25.45
CA ASP A 363 -9.70 -12.44 24.49
C ASP A 363 -10.48 -11.23 23.94
N GLN A 364 -10.76 -10.23 24.77
CA GLN A 364 -11.44 -9.01 24.37
C GLN A 364 -10.60 -8.18 23.36
N GLU A 365 -9.30 -8.07 23.55
CA GLU A 365 -8.39 -7.38 22.64
C GLU A 365 -8.30 -8.13 21.30
N LEU A 366 -8.18 -9.45 21.33
CA LEU A 366 -8.15 -10.29 20.13
C LEU A 366 -9.44 -10.14 19.33
N GLU A 367 -10.60 -10.31 19.95
CA GLU A 367 -11.91 -10.15 19.29
C GLU A 367 -12.10 -8.74 18.71
N LYS A 368 -11.76 -7.70 19.49
CA LYS A 368 -11.81 -6.32 19.00
C LYS A 368 -10.93 -6.14 17.77
N ALA A 369 -9.69 -6.60 17.78
CA ALA A 369 -8.76 -6.46 16.67
C ALA A 369 -9.23 -7.22 15.44
N LYS A 370 -9.74 -8.44 15.58
CA LYS A 370 -10.35 -9.21 14.49
C LYS A 370 -11.52 -8.46 13.86
N ASN A 371 -12.41 -7.92 14.67
CA ASN A 371 -13.58 -7.16 14.20
C ASN A 371 -13.15 -5.89 13.45
N ILE A 372 -12.15 -5.16 13.93
CA ILE A 372 -11.60 -3.98 13.24
C ILE A 372 -11.08 -4.38 11.87
N ARG A 373 -10.24 -5.43 11.79
CA ARG A 373 -9.67 -5.89 10.51
C ARG A 373 -10.73 -6.38 9.52
N LEU A 374 -11.75 -7.07 10.00
CA LEU A 374 -12.87 -7.51 9.18
C LEU A 374 -13.70 -6.33 8.66
N VAL A 375 -13.97 -5.35 9.50
CA VAL A 375 -14.70 -4.14 9.08
C VAL A 375 -13.91 -3.38 8.01
N GLU A 376 -12.62 -3.16 8.20
CA GLU A 376 -11.76 -2.51 7.22
C GLU A 376 -11.73 -3.27 5.89
N PHE A 377 -11.55 -4.59 5.95
CA PHE A 377 -11.59 -5.45 4.78
C PHE A 377 -12.91 -5.29 4.00
N TYR A 378 -14.06 -5.40 4.68
CA TYR A 378 -15.34 -5.23 4.01
C TYR A 378 -15.59 -3.80 3.53
N GLN A 379 -15.08 -2.78 4.22
CA GLN A 379 -15.16 -1.39 3.76
C GLN A 379 -14.39 -1.18 2.46
N GLN A 380 -13.19 -1.73 2.33
CA GLN A 380 -12.41 -1.72 1.08
C GLN A 380 -13.18 -2.41 -0.07
N MET A 381 -13.88 -3.50 0.22
CA MET A 381 -14.65 -4.25 -0.78
C MET A 381 -15.98 -3.59 -1.18
N ARG A 382 -16.39 -2.46 -0.57
CA ARG A 382 -17.67 -1.80 -0.87
C ARG A 382 -17.69 -1.06 -2.20
N THR A 383 -16.56 -0.55 -2.66
CA THR A 383 -16.47 0.24 -3.89
C THR A 383 -15.79 -0.57 -5.01
N ILE A 384 -16.09 -0.24 -6.26
CA ILE A 384 -15.42 -0.86 -7.41
C ILE A 384 -13.91 -0.59 -7.39
N SER A 385 -13.49 0.64 -7.01
CA SER A 385 -12.08 1.01 -6.87
C SER A 385 -11.40 0.23 -5.73
N GLY A 386 -12.04 0.12 -4.58
CA GLY A 386 -11.50 -0.66 -3.46
C GLY A 386 -11.34 -2.13 -3.79
N ARG A 387 -12.30 -2.74 -4.54
CA ARG A 387 -12.17 -4.10 -5.03
C ARG A 387 -11.06 -4.25 -6.06
N ALA A 388 -10.95 -3.33 -7.03
CA ALA A 388 -9.87 -3.35 -8.02
C ALA A 388 -8.51 -3.31 -7.35
N ASN A 389 -8.33 -2.39 -6.39
CA ASN A 389 -7.09 -2.29 -5.61
C ASN A 389 -6.81 -3.56 -4.80
N THR A 390 -7.81 -4.10 -4.09
CA THR A 390 -7.63 -5.27 -3.23
C THR A 390 -7.34 -6.53 -4.04
N ILE A 391 -8.07 -6.77 -5.14
CA ILE A 391 -7.83 -7.90 -6.05
C ILE A 391 -6.41 -7.82 -6.61
N GLY A 392 -5.99 -6.63 -7.10
CA GLY A 392 -4.65 -6.40 -7.63
C GLY A 392 -3.55 -6.60 -6.57
N THR A 393 -3.75 -6.08 -5.37
CA THR A 393 -2.81 -6.27 -4.25
C THR A 393 -2.62 -7.75 -3.91
N TYR A 394 -3.72 -8.53 -3.83
CA TYR A 394 -3.60 -9.96 -3.57
C TYR A 394 -2.95 -10.72 -4.72
N GLU A 395 -3.27 -10.38 -5.97
CA GLU A 395 -2.59 -10.97 -7.12
C GLU A 395 -1.09 -10.68 -7.11
N VAL A 396 -0.71 -9.42 -6.89
CA VAL A 396 0.66 -8.96 -7.01
C VAL A 396 1.52 -9.39 -5.83
N PHE A 397 1.07 -9.18 -4.59
CA PHE A 397 1.87 -9.42 -3.39
C PHE A 397 1.70 -10.81 -2.79
N PHE A 398 0.53 -11.42 -2.90
CA PHE A 398 0.29 -12.78 -2.42
C PHE A 398 0.47 -13.83 -3.54
N GLY A 399 0.60 -13.40 -4.81
CA GLY A 399 0.79 -14.24 -5.98
C GLY A 399 -0.45 -14.98 -6.45
N ASP A 400 -1.60 -14.75 -5.81
CA ASP A 400 -2.90 -15.32 -6.16
C ASP A 400 -4.03 -14.50 -5.53
N PHE A 401 -4.85 -13.86 -6.36
CA PHE A 401 -5.99 -13.08 -5.89
C PHE A 401 -7.03 -13.94 -5.12
N ASN A 402 -7.10 -15.26 -5.35
CA ASN A 402 -8.04 -16.12 -4.64
C ASN A 402 -7.81 -16.14 -3.13
N LYS A 403 -6.59 -15.88 -2.66
CA LYS A 403 -6.27 -15.73 -1.22
C LYS A 403 -7.07 -14.61 -0.55
N LEU A 404 -7.59 -13.66 -1.32
CA LEU A 404 -8.48 -12.62 -0.85
C LEU A 404 -9.74 -13.20 -0.19
N PHE A 405 -10.31 -14.26 -0.77
CA PHE A 405 -11.54 -14.87 -0.27
C PHE A 405 -11.34 -15.63 1.05
N ASP A 406 -10.10 -16.00 1.37
CA ASP A 406 -9.73 -16.61 2.64
C ASP A 406 -9.34 -15.58 3.73
N ALA A 407 -9.21 -14.30 3.39
CA ALA A 407 -8.71 -13.28 4.33
C ALA A 407 -9.52 -13.22 5.63
N ALA A 408 -10.86 -13.21 5.55
CA ALA A 408 -11.73 -13.20 6.72
C ALA A 408 -11.53 -14.45 7.60
N LYS A 409 -11.41 -15.63 6.99
CA LYS A 409 -11.14 -16.88 7.66
C LYS A 409 -9.76 -16.88 8.34
N ASN A 410 -8.75 -16.35 7.63
CA ASN A 410 -7.40 -16.26 8.14
C ASN A 410 -7.30 -15.33 9.36
N TYR A 411 -7.96 -14.15 9.33
CA TYR A 411 -8.07 -13.29 10.51
C TYR A 411 -8.79 -13.98 11.67
N ALA A 412 -9.90 -14.69 11.40
CA ALA A 412 -10.65 -15.43 12.42
C ALA A 412 -9.81 -16.53 13.06
N ALA A 413 -8.92 -17.16 12.32
CA ALA A 413 -8.06 -18.26 12.78
C ALA A 413 -6.90 -17.82 13.67
N VAL A 414 -6.51 -16.53 13.67
CA VAL A 414 -5.40 -16.03 14.51
C VAL A 414 -5.68 -16.27 15.97
N THR A 415 -4.70 -16.84 16.68
CA THR A 415 -4.76 -17.10 18.14
C THR A 415 -3.93 -16.07 18.91
N LYS A 416 -4.10 -16.04 20.24
CA LYS A 416 -3.27 -15.20 21.13
C LYS A 416 -1.81 -15.63 21.09
N GLU A 417 -1.58 -16.93 20.96
CA GLU A 417 -0.26 -17.54 20.84
C GLU A 417 0.46 -17.12 19.56
N ASP A 418 -0.27 -17.02 18.44
CA ASP A 418 0.27 -16.50 17.16
C ASP A 418 0.71 -15.05 17.30
N VAL A 419 -0.13 -14.21 17.93
CA VAL A 419 0.17 -12.81 18.18
C VAL A 419 1.40 -12.65 19.08
N GLN A 420 1.47 -13.44 20.16
CA GLN A 420 2.62 -13.41 21.08
C GLN A 420 3.90 -13.92 20.41
N ARG A 421 3.81 -14.96 19.60
CA ARG A 421 4.93 -15.50 18.82
C ARG A 421 5.44 -14.44 17.84
N ALA A 422 4.55 -13.79 17.09
CA ALA A 422 4.92 -12.70 16.18
C ALA A 422 5.62 -11.54 16.93
N ALA A 423 5.12 -11.14 18.10
CA ALA A 423 5.76 -10.14 18.93
C ALA A 423 7.20 -10.55 19.32
N LYS A 424 7.40 -11.79 19.73
CA LYS A 424 8.74 -12.33 20.10
C LYS A 424 9.68 -12.39 18.91
N THR A 425 9.17 -12.76 17.74
CA THR A 425 9.98 -12.96 16.54
C THR A 425 10.48 -11.64 15.98
N TYR A 426 9.61 -10.62 15.89
CA TYR A 426 9.92 -9.42 15.11
C TYR A 426 10.33 -8.20 15.95
N PHE A 427 9.84 -8.06 17.19
CA PHE A 427 10.13 -6.87 18.01
C PHE A 427 11.28 -7.07 19.01
N GLY A 428 12.34 -7.76 18.58
CA GLY A 428 13.58 -7.93 19.35
C GLY A 428 14.41 -6.67 19.42
N ALA A 429 15.17 -6.48 20.51
CA ALA A 429 16.04 -5.31 20.68
C ALA A 429 17.11 -5.19 19.58
N ASN A 430 17.65 -6.32 19.11
CA ASN A 430 18.66 -6.31 18.05
C ASN A 430 18.05 -6.04 16.65
N ASN A 431 16.74 -6.17 16.49
CA ASN A 431 16.02 -6.02 15.21
C ASN A 431 15.47 -4.61 14.99
N ARG A 432 15.82 -3.64 15.83
CA ARG A 432 15.24 -2.30 15.75
C ARG A 432 16.21 -1.26 15.25
N THR A 433 15.68 -0.30 14.52
CA THR A 433 16.33 0.96 14.15
C THR A 433 15.51 2.11 14.71
N VAL A 434 16.16 3.08 15.33
CA VAL A 434 15.50 4.23 15.97
C VAL A 434 15.99 5.52 15.34
N ALA A 435 15.08 6.33 14.88
CA ALA A 435 15.33 7.67 14.35
C ALA A 435 14.62 8.71 15.22
N THR A 436 15.35 9.70 15.67
CA THR A 436 14.81 10.77 16.51
C THR A 436 15.11 12.12 15.90
N LEU A 437 14.12 12.98 15.81
CA LEU A 437 14.32 14.39 15.48
C LEU A 437 14.20 15.21 16.76
N ILE A 438 15.26 15.95 17.05
CA ILE A 438 15.37 16.88 18.19
C ILE A 438 15.26 18.31 17.67
N PRO A 439 14.26 19.09 18.13
CA PRO A 439 14.10 20.48 17.75
C PRO A 439 15.33 21.33 18.14
N GLU A 440 15.89 22.05 17.17
CA GLU A 440 16.87 23.11 17.43
C GLU A 440 16.16 24.44 17.54
N ASN A 441 16.40 25.15 18.64
CA ASN A 441 15.96 26.53 18.76
C ASN A 441 16.77 27.40 17.80
N GLU A 442 16.13 28.18 16.95
CA GLU A 442 16.75 29.10 15.98
C GLU A 442 17.79 30.05 16.61
N GLN A 443 17.73 30.28 17.91
CA GLN A 443 18.71 31.12 18.65
C GLN A 443 20.08 30.47 18.83
N LYS A 444 20.18 29.11 18.77
CA LYS A 444 21.50 28.42 18.86
C LYS A 444 22.18 28.20 17.50
N ALA A 445 21.40 28.21 16.40
CA ALA A 445 21.94 28.05 15.05
C ALA A 445 22.67 29.30 14.51
N LYS A 446 22.61 30.46 15.23
CA LYS A 446 23.23 31.74 14.85
C LYS A 446 24.46 32.09 15.68
N GLN A 447 24.94 31.20 16.54
CA GLN A 447 26.20 31.29 17.25
C GLN A 447 27.22 30.30 16.67
#